data_e57bd6480ff61c7b1c1743d07df8bd12
#
_entry.id   e57bd6480ff61c7b1c1743d07df8bd12
#
_cell.length_a   1.000
_cell.length_b   1.000
_cell.length_c   1.000
_cell.angle_alpha   90.00
_cell.angle_beta   90.00
_cell.angle_gamma   90.00
#
_symmetry.space_group_name_H-M   'P 1'
#
loop_
_entity.id
_entity.type
_entity.pdbx_description
1 polymer ?
#
loop_
_entity_poly.entity_id
_entity_poly.type
_entity_poly.pdbx_seq_one_letter_code
_entity_poly.pdbx_strand_id
1 'polypeptide(L)'
;MSRKLGKNLLQWSASSNKPKIQEIVKNLVVPLKEHEKPLVQLSVEEKKLAIRRKLIDIENANGQVPFYDMFMREHTYLRISLTEKCNFRCLYCMPAEGVPLKPKDKMLSNEEILRLVKLFAAHGIDKVRLTGGEPTIRKDIVQIVEGIAATPGIKDVGITTNGLVLPRFLPDLRNAGLTKINISIDSLVPEKFARMTRRNAFDKVWKSIELAREFFPKVKLNVVVMRNQNENEIVDFVNLTQTRNLDVRFIEFMPFGGNEFTNDNFFGYRDMLALIVEKYGEDVVRLRDSPNDTTKAYKINGFTGQFGFITSMTDHFCNTCNRLRITADGNLKVCLHGNSEVSLRDRIRGGDSDEQLSRIIQKAVNNKKARHAAIAKGTIILTLEISQKITENNIKKGDVLTVAKIASILGAKQVASLIPLCHPIRLDFVDTVFEHDTQNAQLHVISTAKCHGTTGVEMEALTACSVALLTVYDMCKAISQEMVLTDIRLVHKSGGKTTFNLDIGNQNLDR
;
A
#
# COMPACT_ATOMS: atom_id res chain seq x y z
N MET A 1 20.69 -21.47 23.24
CA MET A 1 19.33 -20.97 22.95
C MET A 1 18.91 -20.98 21.48
N SER A 2 19.81 -21.14 20.48
CA SER A 2 19.49 -21.10 19.04
C SER A 2 18.76 -22.33 18.44
N ARG A 3 18.70 -23.46 19.14
CA ARG A 3 18.04 -24.70 18.67
C ARG A 3 16.52 -24.76 18.93
N LYS A 4 15.96 -23.88 19.76
CA LYS A 4 14.49 -23.83 20.01
C LYS A 4 13.72 -22.99 18.98
N LEU A 5 14.37 -22.03 18.32
CA LEU A 5 13.72 -21.13 17.37
C LEU A 5 13.44 -21.77 16.00
N GLY A 6 14.29 -22.66 15.53
CA GLY A 6 14.04 -23.41 14.29
C GLY A 6 12.90 -24.44 14.39
N LYS A 7 12.55 -24.89 15.60
CA LYS A 7 11.45 -25.83 15.81
C LYS A 7 10.06 -25.18 15.71
N ASN A 8 9.91 -23.88 16.04
CA ASN A 8 8.61 -23.21 15.98
C ASN A 8 8.14 -22.94 14.56
N LEU A 9 9.03 -22.66 13.62
CA LEU A 9 8.67 -22.46 12.20
C LEU A 9 8.34 -23.80 11.50
N LEU A 10 9.00 -24.88 11.90
CA LEU A 10 8.68 -26.26 11.44
C LEU A 10 7.42 -26.82 12.11
N GLN A 11 7.10 -26.40 13.34
CA GLN A 11 5.83 -26.76 14.02
C GLN A 11 4.61 -26.08 13.39
N TRP A 12 4.76 -24.89 12.78
CA TRP A 12 3.66 -24.22 12.07
C TRP A 12 3.14 -25.04 10.88
N SER A 13 3.99 -25.80 10.21
CA SER A 13 3.58 -26.70 9.11
C SER A 13 2.76 -27.92 9.55
N ALA A 14 2.75 -28.27 10.84
CA ALA A 14 2.17 -29.51 11.39
C ALA A 14 1.01 -29.28 12.40
N SER A 15 0.55 -28.03 12.60
CA SER A 15 -0.49 -27.72 13.59
C SER A 15 -1.87 -28.20 13.13
N SER A 16 -2.54 -29.01 13.97
CA SER A 16 -3.93 -29.48 13.78
C SER A 16 -4.96 -28.33 13.76
N ASN A 17 -4.59 -27.12 14.20
CA ASN A 17 -5.44 -25.92 14.24
C ASN A 17 -5.34 -25.06 12.96
N LYS A 18 -4.52 -25.43 11.99
CA LYS A 18 -4.30 -24.65 10.76
C LYS A 18 -5.58 -24.27 10.01
N PRO A 19 -6.58 -25.15 9.83
CA PRO A 19 -7.84 -24.79 9.18
C PRO A 19 -8.63 -23.73 9.95
N LYS A 20 -8.71 -23.83 11.27
CA LYS A 20 -9.42 -22.84 12.13
C LYS A 20 -8.75 -21.47 12.09
N ILE A 21 -7.43 -21.41 12.15
CA ILE A 21 -6.66 -20.16 12.03
C ILE A 21 -6.90 -19.51 10.66
N GLN A 22 -6.86 -20.28 9.59
CA GLN A 22 -7.12 -19.79 8.23
C GLN A 22 -8.53 -19.24 8.08
N GLU A 23 -9.54 -19.86 8.69
CA GLU A 23 -10.91 -19.39 8.67
C GLU A 23 -11.07 -18.04 9.43
N ILE A 24 -10.49 -17.93 10.64
CA ILE A 24 -10.51 -16.67 11.40
C ILE A 24 -9.80 -15.56 10.60
N VAL A 25 -8.63 -15.81 10.05
CA VAL A 25 -7.89 -14.85 9.23
C VAL A 25 -8.71 -14.44 8.01
N LYS A 26 -9.37 -15.38 7.33
CA LYS A 26 -10.24 -15.09 6.19
C LYS A 26 -11.35 -14.12 6.56
N ASN A 27 -12.04 -14.34 7.69
CA ASN A 27 -13.12 -13.47 8.17
C ASN A 27 -12.63 -12.07 8.57
N LEU A 28 -11.43 -11.97 9.17
CA LEU A 28 -10.83 -10.70 9.57
C LEU A 28 -10.29 -9.86 8.41
N VAL A 29 -9.93 -10.50 7.30
CA VAL A 29 -9.39 -9.82 6.10
C VAL A 29 -10.49 -9.19 5.25
N VAL A 30 -11.74 -9.67 5.35
CA VAL A 30 -12.86 -9.10 4.60
C VAL A 30 -13.07 -7.62 4.99
N PRO A 31 -13.19 -6.68 4.04
CA PRO A 31 -13.52 -5.30 4.35
C PRO A 31 -14.86 -5.21 5.10
N LEU A 32 -14.90 -4.43 6.19
CA LEU A 32 -16.16 -4.11 6.84
C LEU A 32 -17.07 -3.39 5.84
N LYS A 33 -18.32 -3.83 5.68
CA LYS A 33 -19.30 -3.21 4.77
C LYS A 33 -19.46 -1.74 5.15
N GLU A 34 -19.13 -0.85 4.22
CA GLU A 34 -19.29 0.59 4.40
C GLU A 34 -20.76 0.97 4.28
N HIS A 35 -21.28 1.75 5.23
CA HIS A 35 -22.61 2.37 5.14
C HIS A 35 -22.60 3.64 4.29
N GLU A 36 -21.44 4.16 3.90
CA GLU A 36 -21.31 5.25 2.94
C GLU A 36 -20.63 4.73 1.68
N LYS A 37 -21.37 4.72 0.58
CA LYS A 37 -20.83 4.40 -0.74
C LYS A 37 -19.74 5.42 -1.08
N PRO A 38 -18.49 5.00 -1.42
CA PRO A 38 -17.51 5.92 -1.99
C PRO A 38 -18.13 6.62 -3.21
N LEU A 39 -17.74 7.85 -3.52
CA LEU A 39 -18.17 8.59 -4.73
C LEU A 39 -18.08 7.73 -6.02
N VAL A 40 -17.22 6.73 -6.02
CA VAL A 40 -17.01 5.76 -7.09
C VAL A 40 -18.20 4.81 -7.28
N GLN A 41 -19.01 4.56 -6.24
CA GLN A 41 -20.19 3.68 -6.28
C GLN A 41 -21.52 4.44 -6.51
N LEU A 42 -21.46 5.76 -6.65
CA LEU A 42 -22.64 6.57 -6.94
C LEU A 42 -23.14 6.33 -8.38
N SER A 43 -24.44 6.36 -8.55
CA SER A 43 -25.08 6.41 -9.87
C SER A 43 -24.64 7.65 -10.67
N VAL A 44 -24.90 7.68 -11.96
CA VAL A 44 -24.57 8.82 -12.84
C VAL A 44 -25.21 10.12 -12.31
N GLU A 45 -26.43 10.06 -11.79
CA GLU A 45 -27.16 11.22 -11.26
C GLU A 45 -26.58 11.66 -9.91
N GLU A 46 -26.26 10.74 -9.00
CA GLU A 46 -25.59 11.07 -7.74
C GLU A 46 -24.20 11.68 -7.99
N LYS A 47 -23.48 11.21 -9.02
CA LYS A 47 -22.18 11.81 -9.43
C LYS A 47 -22.39 13.22 -9.97
N LYS A 48 -23.39 13.47 -10.83
CA LYS A 48 -23.72 14.80 -11.32
C LYS A 48 -24.08 15.73 -10.18
N LEU A 49 -24.87 15.27 -9.21
CA LEU A 49 -25.26 16.04 -8.03
C LEU A 49 -24.04 16.36 -7.15
N ALA A 50 -23.16 15.39 -6.92
CA ALA A 50 -21.90 15.59 -6.17
C ALA A 50 -20.97 16.58 -6.87
N ILE A 51 -20.84 16.50 -8.20
CA ILE A 51 -20.09 17.45 -9.01
C ILE A 51 -20.71 18.86 -8.91
N ARG A 52 -22.05 18.95 -9.00
CA ARG A 52 -22.75 20.24 -8.91
C ARG A 52 -22.62 20.89 -7.54
N ARG A 53 -22.70 20.10 -6.44
CA ARG A 53 -22.40 20.60 -5.09
C ARG A 53 -20.95 21.09 -4.98
N LYS A 54 -19.99 20.35 -5.49
CA LYS A 54 -18.57 20.75 -5.51
C LYS A 54 -18.32 22.01 -6.34
N LEU A 55 -19.02 22.19 -7.46
CA LEU A 55 -18.94 23.42 -8.25
C LEU A 55 -19.50 24.64 -7.48
N ILE A 56 -20.59 24.45 -6.72
CA ILE A 56 -21.13 25.46 -5.83
C ILE A 56 -20.15 25.78 -4.69
N ASP A 57 -19.51 24.77 -4.10
CA ASP A 57 -18.46 24.97 -3.08
C ASP A 57 -17.26 25.73 -3.65
N ILE A 58 -16.92 25.50 -4.92
CA ILE A 58 -15.89 26.22 -5.68
C ILE A 58 -16.26 27.70 -5.89
N GLU A 59 -17.50 27.97 -6.30
CA GLU A 59 -18.00 29.34 -6.49
C GLU A 59 -18.04 30.10 -5.17
N ASN A 60 -18.36 29.42 -4.05
CA ASN A 60 -18.43 30.01 -2.72
C ASN A 60 -17.04 30.18 -2.06
N ALA A 61 -16.00 29.50 -2.54
CA ALA A 61 -14.65 29.46 -1.94
C ALA A 61 -13.66 30.52 -2.47
N ASN A 62 -14.15 31.67 -3.01
CA ASN A 62 -13.29 32.74 -3.53
C ASN A 62 -12.18 32.26 -4.50
N GLY A 63 -12.46 31.26 -5.33
CA GLY A 63 -11.54 30.73 -6.33
C GLY A 63 -10.47 29.76 -5.82
N GLN A 64 -10.45 29.40 -4.54
CA GLN A 64 -9.52 28.43 -3.97
C GLN A 64 -10.11 27.01 -4.02
N VAL A 65 -9.88 26.32 -5.11
CA VAL A 65 -10.40 24.97 -5.37
C VAL A 65 -9.49 23.92 -4.74
N PRO A 66 -10.04 22.93 -3.98
CA PRO A 66 -9.24 21.78 -3.54
C PRO A 66 -8.57 21.04 -4.69
N PHE A 67 -7.40 20.46 -4.46
CA PHE A 67 -6.71 19.66 -5.47
C PHE A 67 -7.42 18.31 -5.69
N TYR A 68 -8.03 18.14 -6.87
CA TYR A 68 -8.65 16.88 -7.32
C TYR A 68 -7.83 16.25 -8.43
N ASP A 69 -7.71 14.93 -8.39
CA ASP A 69 -7.15 14.17 -9.51
C ASP A 69 -8.23 13.69 -10.51
N MET A 70 -7.81 13.02 -11.58
CA MET A 70 -8.73 12.47 -12.60
C MET A 70 -9.76 11.47 -12.05
N PHE A 71 -9.53 10.91 -10.87
CA PHE A 71 -10.43 9.98 -10.18
C PHE A 71 -11.33 10.67 -9.17
N MET A 72 -11.36 12.02 -9.17
CA MET A 72 -12.10 12.87 -8.23
C MET A 72 -11.69 12.66 -6.76
N ARG A 73 -10.46 12.20 -6.51
CA ARG A 73 -9.92 12.10 -5.16
C ARG A 73 -9.46 13.48 -4.71
N GLU A 74 -10.05 13.96 -3.62
CA GLU A 74 -9.60 15.17 -2.95
C GLU A 74 -8.31 14.92 -2.18
N HIS A 75 -7.33 15.79 -2.36
CA HIS A 75 -6.04 15.69 -1.69
C HIS A 75 -6.03 16.60 -0.46
N THR A 76 -6.04 15.98 0.73
CA THR A 76 -6.09 16.70 2.02
C THR A 76 -4.84 16.45 2.88
N TYR A 77 -3.88 15.66 2.41
CA TYR A 77 -2.74 15.26 3.19
C TYR A 77 -1.41 15.51 2.47
N LEU A 78 -0.57 16.37 3.06
CA LEU A 78 0.77 16.70 2.57
C LEU A 78 1.84 16.03 3.43
N ARG A 79 2.80 15.36 2.80
CA ARG A 79 4.02 14.85 3.45
C ARG A 79 5.22 15.65 2.96
N ILE A 80 6.01 16.17 3.89
CA ILE A 80 7.19 16.96 3.57
C ILE A 80 8.43 16.25 4.12
N SER A 81 9.37 15.96 3.26
CA SER A 81 10.73 15.56 3.64
C SER A 81 11.53 16.80 3.98
N LEU A 82 12.03 16.91 5.21
CA LEU A 82 12.75 18.09 5.67
C LEU A 82 14.26 18.03 5.35
N THR A 83 14.79 16.82 5.17
CA THR A 83 16.22 16.59 4.94
C THR A 83 16.47 15.22 4.32
N GLU A 84 17.55 15.09 3.57
CA GLU A 84 18.06 13.79 3.09
C GLU A 84 18.93 13.08 4.15
N LYS A 85 19.44 13.83 5.13
CA LYS A 85 20.32 13.27 6.18
C LYS A 85 19.54 12.36 7.13
N CYS A 86 20.16 11.25 7.52
CA CYS A 86 19.69 10.37 8.57
C CYS A 86 20.85 9.96 9.47
N ASN A 87 20.60 9.79 10.76
CA ASN A 87 21.57 9.30 11.74
C ASN A 87 21.54 7.76 11.89
N PHE A 88 20.58 7.07 11.25
CA PHE A 88 20.54 5.61 11.11
C PHE A 88 20.94 5.18 9.70
N ARG A 89 21.19 3.87 9.53
CA ARG A 89 21.54 3.21 8.26
C ARG A 89 20.73 1.90 8.14
N CYS A 90 19.40 2.02 8.26
CA CYS A 90 18.53 0.84 8.28
C CYS A 90 18.70 0.01 7.01
N LEU A 91 18.77 -1.32 7.17
CA LEU A 91 19.02 -2.29 6.09
C LEU A 91 18.06 -2.14 4.90
N TYR A 92 16.79 -1.82 5.19
CA TYR A 92 15.73 -1.70 4.20
C TYR A 92 15.62 -0.31 3.56
N CYS A 93 16.36 0.70 4.06
CA CYS A 93 16.13 2.10 3.70
C CYS A 93 17.36 2.78 3.10
N MET A 94 18.55 2.51 3.63
CA MET A 94 19.76 3.28 3.30
C MET A 94 21.01 2.40 3.30
N PRO A 95 21.87 2.50 2.29
CA PRO A 95 23.17 1.81 2.25
C PRO A 95 24.01 2.14 3.50
N ALA A 96 25.01 1.28 3.82
CA ALA A 96 25.86 1.45 5.01
C ALA A 96 26.63 2.77 4.98
N GLU A 97 27.14 3.15 3.82
CA GLU A 97 27.86 4.39 3.53
C GLU A 97 26.94 5.62 3.53
N GLY A 98 25.63 5.44 3.43
CA GLY A 98 24.64 6.49 3.26
C GLY A 98 24.36 6.79 1.79
N VAL A 99 23.72 7.93 1.54
CA VAL A 99 23.40 8.42 0.19
C VAL A 99 24.18 9.70 -0.09
N PRO A 100 24.57 9.97 -1.35
CA PRO A 100 25.12 11.27 -1.73
C PRO A 100 24.15 12.39 -1.35
N LEU A 101 24.59 13.33 -0.53
CA LEU A 101 23.77 14.44 -0.08
C LEU A 101 23.86 15.59 -1.08
N LYS A 102 22.74 16.18 -1.41
CA LYS A 102 22.71 17.41 -2.20
C LYS A 102 23.26 18.60 -1.38
N PRO A 103 23.85 19.59 -2.04
CA PRO A 103 24.28 20.83 -1.41
C PRO A 103 23.14 21.51 -0.64
N LYS A 104 23.49 22.26 0.42
CA LYS A 104 22.50 22.89 1.30
C LYS A 104 21.61 23.90 0.57
N ASP A 105 22.15 24.62 -0.41
CA ASP A 105 21.44 25.56 -1.27
C ASP A 105 20.39 24.88 -2.16
N LYS A 106 20.47 23.57 -2.36
CA LYS A 106 19.46 22.77 -3.07
C LYS A 106 18.34 22.27 -2.18
N MET A 107 18.42 22.49 -0.86
CA MET A 107 17.33 22.13 0.08
C MET A 107 16.35 23.29 0.20
N LEU A 108 15.09 22.94 0.59
CA LEU A 108 14.10 23.96 0.94
C LEU A 108 14.48 24.70 2.23
N SER A 109 14.38 26.04 2.20
CA SER A 109 14.46 26.87 3.40
C SER A 109 13.18 26.75 4.25
N ASN A 110 13.19 27.28 5.45
CA ASN A 110 12.01 27.33 6.32
C ASN A 110 10.89 28.16 5.67
N GLU A 111 11.24 29.33 5.13
CA GLU A 111 10.30 30.25 4.46
C GLU A 111 9.65 29.59 3.23
N GLU A 112 10.44 28.88 2.42
CA GLU A 112 9.94 28.14 1.26
C GLU A 112 8.97 27.02 1.67
N ILE A 113 9.27 26.28 2.75
CA ILE A 113 8.39 25.25 3.30
C ILE A 113 7.08 25.88 3.76
N LEU A 114 7.12 26.96 4.53
CA LEU A 114 5.92 27.63 5.04
C LEU A 114 5.09 28.25 3.91
N ARG A 115 5.73 28.84 2.88
CA ARG A 115 5.03 29.31 1.68
C ARG A 115 4.27 28.19 0.99
N LEU A 116 4.93 27.04 0.79
CA LEU A 116 4.28 25.87 0.19
C LEU A 116 3.13 25.36 1.06
N VAL A 117 3.30 25.25 2.38
CA VAL A 117 2.23 24.80 3.28
C VAL A 117 1.02 25.72 3.21
N LYS A 118 1.22 27.06 3.22
CA LYS A 118 0.12 28.03 3.06
C LYS A 118 -0.62 27.84 1.74
N LEU A 119 0.13 27.66 0.63
CA LEU A 119 -0.43 27.42 -0.68
C LEU A 119 -1.27 26.12 -0.69
N PHE A 120 -0.74 25.03 -0.15
CA PHE A 120 -1.46 23.75 -0.09
C PHE A 120 -2.67 23.81 0.85
N ALA A 121 -2.59 24.52 1.98
CA ALA A 121 -3.70 24.71 2.91
C ALA A 121 -4.85 25.50 2.27
N ALA A 122 -4.56 26.52 1.48
CA ALA A 122 -5.55 27.27 0.70
C ALA A 122 -6.30 26.38 -0.31
N HIS A 123 -5.71 25.25 -0.71
CA HIS A 123 -6.32 24.25 -1.60
C HIS A 123 -6.80 22.99 -0.86
N GLY A 124 -7.18 23.06 0.42
CA GLY A 124 -7.86 22.01 1.16
C GLY A 124 -6.95 21.00 1.86
N ILE A 125 -5.63 21.17 1.86
CA ILE A 125 -4.73 20.37 2.70
C ILE A 125 -4.95 20.77 4.17
N ASP A 126 -5.39 19.82 4.99
CA ASP A 126 -5.63 20.04 6.42
C ASP A 126 -4.70 19.19 7.31
N LYS A 127 -3.90 18.32 6.72
CA LYS A 127 -2.96 17.45 7.43
C LYS A 127 -1.56 17.54 6.82
N VAL A 128 -0.57 17.83 7.67
CA VAL A 128 0.85 17.84 7.30
C VAL A 128 1.62 16.79 8.09
N ARG A 129 2.52 16.04 7.42
CA ARG A 129 3.44 15.13 8.09
C ARG A 129 4.87 15.40 7.68
N LEU A 130 5.67 15.67 8.68
CA LEU A 130 7.09 15.87 8.55
C LEU A 130 7.82 14.53 8.55
N THR A 131 8.69 14.36 7.58
CA THR A 131 9.52 13.16 7.37
C THR A 131 10.90 13.60 6.87
N GLY A 132 11.64 12.71 6.25
CA GLY A 132 12.92 12.98 5.62
C GLY A 132 13.80 11.73 5.67
N GLY A 133 15.08 11.89 5.71
CA GLY A 133 15.97 10.94 6.36
C GLY A 133 15.55 10.88 7.84
N GLU A 134 16.04 11.82 8.65
CA GLU A 134 15.52 11.98 10.01
C GLU A 134 15.19 13.46 10.26
N PRO A 135 13.91 13.84 10.43
CA PRO A 135 13.50 15.24 10.54
C PRO A 135 14.06 15.95 11.77
N THR A 136 14.29 15.23 12.88
CA THR A 136 14.80 15.81 14.13
C THR A 136 16.30 16.18 14.08
N ILE A 137 17.01 15.90 13.00
CA ILE A 137 18.37 16.40 12.76
C ILE A 137 18.34 17.89 12.38
N ARG A 138 17.25 18.37 11.83
CA ARG A 138 17.10 19.74 11.41
C ARG A 138 16.94 20.65 12.64
N LYS A 139 17.84 21.62 12.80
CA LYS A 139 17.90 22.48 14.01
C LYS A 139 16.69 23.37 14.19
N ASP A 140 16.06 23.80 13.08
CA ASP A 140 14.90 24.68 13.02
C ASP A 140 13.55 23.91 13.01
N ILE A 141 13.56 22.62 13.43
CA ILE A 141 12.38 21.74 13.40
C ILE A 141 11.20 22.31 14.22
N VAL A 142 11.48 22.95 15.35
CA VAL A 142 10.44 23.52 16.25
C VAL A 142 9.76 24.69 15.54
N GLN A 143 10.55 25.63 14.96
CA GLN A 143 10.03 26.79 14.22
C GLN A 143 9.21 26.36 12.99
N ILE A 144 9.63 25.29 12.31
CA ILE A 144 8.89 24.72 11.17
C ILE A 144 7.52 24.20 11.64
N VAL A 145 7.49 23.42 12.75
CA VAL A 145 6.24 22.89 13.32
C VAL A 145 5.30 24.03 13.73
N GLU A 146 5.82 25.04 14.42
CA GLU A 146 5.07 26.21 14.86
C GLU A 146 4.45 26.97 13.67
N GLY A 147 5.24 27.27 12.64
CA GLY A 147 4.76 27.97 11.45
C GLY A 147 3.72 27.16 10.66
N ILE A 148 3.86 25.83 10.62
CA ILE A 148 2.87 24.95 9.99
C ILE A 148 1.59 24.91 10.83
N ALA A 149 1.68 24.75 12.15
CA ALA A 149 0.52 24.70 13.03
C ALA A 149 -0.26 26.02 13.06
N ALA A 150 0.43 27.14 12.94
CA ALA A 150 -0.17 28.48 12.83
C ALA A 150 -0.81 28.78 11.45
N THR A 151 -0.61 27.90 10.44
CA THR A 151 -1.17 28.12 9.10
C THR A 151 -2.69 27.84 9.11
N PRO A 152 -3.55 28.83 8.71
CA PRO A 152 -4.99 28.62 8.65
C PRO A 152 -5.37 27.42 7.78
N GLY A 153 -6.31 26.61 8.24
CA GLY A 153 -6.78 25.38 7.55
C GLY A 153 -6.03 24.11 7.95
N ILE A 154 -4.84 24.19 8.53
CA ILE A 154 -4.11 23.01 9.03
C ILE A 154 -4.70 22.59 10.38
N LYS A 155 -5.17 21.31 10.44
CA LYS A 155 -5.75 20.70 11.66
C LYS A 155 -4.80 19.74 12.35
N ASP A 156 -3.97 19.06 11.57
CA ASP A 156 -3.08 17.99 12.05
C ASP A 156 -1.64 18.22 11.58
N VAL A 157 -0.73 18.33 12.52
CA VAL A 157 0.72 18.32 12.27
C VAL A 157 1.31 17.06 12.89
N GLY A 158 1.90 16.21 12.07
CA GLY A 158 2.50 14.96 12.53
C GLY A 158 3.97 14.86 12.16
N ILE A 159 4.73 14.08 12.91
CA ILE A 159 6.13 13.74 12.60
C ILE A 159 6.31 12.23 12.52
N THR A 160 7.20 11.77 11.64
CA THR A 160 7.73 10.40 11.65
C THR A 160 9.23 10.47 11.89
N THR A 161 9.70 9.86 12.96
CA THR A 161 11.08 9.95 13.44
C THR A 161 11.60 8.58 13.87
N ASN A 162 12.92 8.39 13.85
CA ASN A 162 13.57 7.24 14.47
C ASN A 162 13.74 7.38 15.99
N GLY A 163 13.37 8.50 16.55
CA GLY A 163 13.36 8.73 18.00
C GLY A 163 14.71 9.02 18.65
N LEU A 164 15.86 8.85 17.98
CA LEU A 164 17.18 8.91 18.62
C LEU A 164 17.45 10.20 19.39
N VAL A 165 17.07 11.34 18.82
CA VAL A 165 17.29 12.67 19.43
C VAL A 165 16.00 13.37 19.86
N LEU A 166 14.87 12.70 19.68
CA LEU A 166 13.54 13.22 19.97
C LEU A 166 13.35 13.82 21.38
N PRO A 167 13.87 13.22 22.47
CA PRO A 167 13.68 13.77 23.82
C PRO A 167 14.15 15.21 24.01
N ARG A 168 15.08 15.67 23.19
CA ARG A 168 15.59 17.05 23.23
C ARG A 168 14.57 18.09 22.76
N PHE A 169 13.64 17.70 21.91
CA PHE A 169 12.72 18.60 21.23
C PHE A 169 11.25 18.35 21.57
N LEU A 170 10.96 17.24 22.26
CA LEU A 170 9.59 16.76 22.41
C LEU A 170 8.66 17.75 23.12
N PRO A 171 9.05 18.38 24.25
CA PRO A 171 8.23 19.43 24.88
C PRO A 171 7.99 20.62 23.95
N ASP A 172 9.05 21.11 23.31
CA ASP A 172 8.98 22.27 22.41
C ASP A 172 8.13 21.97 21.19
N LEU A 173 8.28 20.78 20.58
CA LEU A 173 7.46 20.34 19.46
C LEU A 173 5.98 20.25 19.83
N ARG A 174 5.68 19.78 21.05
CA ARG A 174 4.29 19.72 21.54
C ARG A 174 3.71 21.10 21.73
N ASN A 175 4.46 22.01 22.32
CA ASN A 175 4.07 23.41 22.52
C ASN A 175 3.92 24.16 21.17
N ALA A 176 4.77 23.85 20.19
CA ALA A 176 4.71 24.38 18.84
C ALA A 176 3.50 23.86 18.03
N GLY A 177 2.68 22.96 18.57
CA GLY A 177 1.46 22.49 17.91
C GLY A 177 1.59 21.10 17.22
N LEU A 178 2.62 20.32 17.53
CA LEU A 178 2.69 18.92 17.06
C LEU A 178 1.53 18.10 17.66
N THR A 179 0.69 17.52 16.80
CA THR A 179 -0.51 16.77 17.25
C THR A 179 -0.33 15.26 17.19
N LYS A 180 0.53 14.74 16.32
CA LYS A 180 0.69 13.30 16.08
C LYS A 180 2.16 12.90 15.94
N ILE A 181 2.54 11.80 16.60
CA ILE A 181 3.89 11.27 16.55
C ILE A 181 3.89 9.80 16.11
N ASN A 182 4.80 9.49 15.17
CA ASN A 182 5.14 8.12 14.79
C ASN A 182 6.63 7.91 15.07
N ILE A 183 6.97 6.89 15.84
CA ILE A 183 8.36 6.49 16.12
C ILE A 183 8.61 5.15 15.43
N SER A 184 9.70 5.06 14.68
CA SER A 184 10.11 3.82 14.01
C SER A 184 10.97 3.00 14.95
N ILE A 185 10.58 1.72 15.15
CA ILE A 185 11.31 0.75 15.95
C ILE A 185 11.05 -0.65 15.37
N ASP A 186 12.06 -1.26 14.78
CA ASP A 186 11.88 -2.48 14.01
C ASP A 186 12.15 -3.76 14.82
N SER A 187 12.68 -3.65 16.04
CA SER A 187 12.91 -4.78 16.95
C SER A 187 12.86 -4.34 18.41
N LEU A 188 12.42 -5.23 19.28
CA LEU A 188 12.42 -5.10 20.75
C LEU A 188 13.67 -5.73 21.37
N VAL A 189 14.51 -6.38 20.57
CA VAL A 189 15.76 -7.01 20.98
C VAL A 189 16.92 -6.08 20.61
N PRO A 190 17.71 -5.55 21.59
CA PRO A 190 18.74 -4.55 21.33
C PRO A 190 19.76 -4.94 20.26
N GLU A 191 20.19 -6.20 20.23
CA GLU A 191 21.18 -6.71 19.27
C GLU A 191 20.59 -6.75 17.84
N LYS A 192 19.32 -7.17 17.71
CA LYS A 192 18.62 -7.16 16.42
C LYS A 192 18.35 -5.73 15.95
N PHE A 193 17.90 -4.86 16.86
CA PHE A 193 17.73 -3.44 16.57
C PHE A 193 19.03 -2.83 16.05
N ALA A 194 20.17 -3.07 16.74
CA ALA A 194 21.47 -2.58 16.33
C ALA A 194 21.90 -3.10 14.95
N ARG A 195 21.60 -4.37 14.64
CA ARG A 195 21.86 -4.97 13.33
C ARG A 195 20.99 -4.34 12.24
N MET A 196 19.66 -4.20 12.47
CA MET A 196 18.73 -3.67 11.48
C MET A 196 18.95 -2.18 11.19
N THR A 197 19.30 -1.40 12.22
CA THR A 197 19.52 0.06 12.09
C THR A 197 20.97 0.44 11.83
N ARG A 198 21.90 -0.52 11.98
CA ARG A 198 23.36 -0.32 12.00
C ARG A 198 23.78 0.73 13.04
N ARG A 199 23.06 0.81 14.18
CA ARG A 199 23.31 1.73 15.29
C ARG A 199 22.93 1.11 16.63
N ASN A 200 23.83 1.19 17.60
CA ASN A 200 23.53 0.80 18.99
C ASN A 200 22.80 1.95 19.71
N ALA A 201 21.47 2.00 19.58
CA ALA A 201 20.66 3.12 20.05
C ALA A 201 19.31 2.70 20.63
N PHE A 202 19.09 1.42 20.89
CA PHE A 202 17.80 0.87 21.36
C PHE A 202 17.28 1.61 22.60
N ASP A 203 18.08 1.73 23.67
CA ASP A 203 17.66 2.34 24.94
C ASP A 203 17.23 3.81 24.74
N LYS A 204 17.92 4.55 23.86
CA LYS A 204 17.57 5.95 23.57
C LYS A 204 16.23 6.06 22.83
N VAL A 205 15.98 5.16 21.89
CA VAL A 205 14.71 5.13 21.14
C VAL A 205 13.57 4.67 22.07
N TRP A 206 13.81 3.67 22.91
CA TRP A 206 12.84 3.20 23.89
C TRP A 206 12.47 4.31 24.88
N LYS A 207 13.47 5.03 25.43
CA LYS A 207 13.24 6.21 26.27
C LYS A 207 12.38 7.27 25.56
N SER A 208 12.60 7.45 24.26
CA SER A 208 11.78 8.39 23.47
C SER A 208 10.33 7.95 23.33
N ILE A 209 10.07 6.64 23.22
CA ILE A 209 8.72 6.08 23.18
C ILE A 209 8.00 6.32 24.51
N GLU A 210 8.65 6.00 25.63
CA GLU A 210 8.05 6.19 26.95
C GLU A 210 7.78 7.68 27.22
N LEU A 211 8.73 8.56 26.93
CA LEU A 211 8.53 10.00 27.07
C LEU A 211 7.40 10.53 26.16
N ALA A 212 7.31 10.05 24.92
CA ALA A 212 6.26 10.50 24.01
C ALA A 212 4.85 10.15 24.52
N ARG A 213 4.69 9.08 25.31
CA ARG A 213 3.42 8.69 25.91
C ARG A 213 2.91 9.67 26.98
N GLU A 214 3.80 10.45 27.55
CA GLU A 214 3.43 11.51 28.52
C GLU A 214 2.85 12.74 27.80
N PHE A 215 3.30 13.00 26.58
CA PHE A 215 2.90 14.18 25.80
C PHE A 215 1.76 13.93 24.81
N PHE A 216 1.58 12.68 24.36
CA PHE A 216 0.59 12.33 23.34
C PHE A 216 -0.38 11.26 23.83
N PRO A 217 -1.70 11.44 23.65
CA PRO A 217 -2.69 10.45 24.07
C PRO A 217 -2.54 9.11 23.36
N LYS A 218 -1.95 9.10 22.17
CA LYS A 218 -1.65 7.89 21.39
C LYS A 218 -0.33 8.05 20.65
N VAL A 219 0.61 7.17 20.91
CA VAL A 219 1.90 7.07 20.18
C VAL A 219 1.82 5.96 19.15
N LYS A 220 2.28 6.24 17.94
CA LYS A 220 2.33 5.27 16.83
C LYS A 220 3.73 4.70 16.71
N LEU A 221 3.84 3.38 16.71
CA LEU A 221 5.08 2.67 16.42
C LEU A 221 5.03 2.07 15.01
N ASN A 222 6.00 2.40 14.18
CA ASN A 222 6.16 1.81 12.85
C ASN A 222 7.20 0.70 12.91
N VAL A 223 6.85 -0.49 12.42
CA VAL A 223 7.70 -1.68 12.41
C VAL A 223 7.73 -2.20 10.97
N VAL A 224 8.86 -2.13 10.29
CA VAL A 224 9.05 -2.81 9.01
C VAL A 224 9.35 -4.28 9.28
N VAL A 225 8.48 -5.17 8.81
CA VAL A 225 8.63 -6.61 9.04
C VAL A 225 9.36 -7.25 7.87
N MET A 226 10.43 -7.96 8.20
CA MET A 226 11.26 -8.70 7.25
C MET A 226 11.42 -10.16 7.71
N ARG A 227 11.21 -11.10 6.79
CA ARG A 227 11.41 -12.53 7.04
C ARG A 227 12.87 -12.81 7.43
N ASN A 228 13.07 -13.70 8.39
CA ASN A 228 14.37 -14.06 8.96
C ASN A 228 15.09 -12.91 9.71
N GLN A 229 14.38 -11.81 10.01
CA GLN A 229 14.93 -10.70 10.79
C GLN A 229 14.14 -10.47 12.09
N ASN A 230 12.87 -10.08 12.00
CA ASN A 230 12.06 -9.64 13.13
C ASN A 230 10.62 -10.15 13.12
N GLU A 231 10.22 -11.03 12.18
CA GLU A 231 8.86 -11.57 12.10
C GLU A 231 8.46 -12.35 13.37
N ASN A 232 9.43 -12.90 14.08
CA ASN A 232 9.21 -13.60 15.34
C ASN A 232 8.89 -12.68 16.54
N GLU A 233 9.00 -11.35 16.38
CA GLU A 233 8.70 -10.36 17.41
C GLU A 233 7.29 -9.74 17.25
N ILE A 234 6.52 -10.14 16.23
CA ILE A 234 5.20 -9.57 15.93
C ILE A 234 4.27 -9.67 17.15
N VAL A 235 4.21 -10.83 17.79
CA VAL A 235 3.39 -11.05 18.99
C VAL A 235 3.87 -10.21 20.17
N ASP A 236 5.18 -10.04 20.34
CA ASP A 236 5.75 -9.21 21.41
C ASP A 236 5.42 -7.73 21.21
N PHE A 237 5.45 -7.23 19.99
CA PHE A 237 4.97 -5.90 19.65
C PHE A 237 3.47 -5.71 19.95
N VAL A 238 2.64 -6.71 19.67
CA VAL A 238 1.21 -6.67 20.01
C VAL A 238 1.03 -6.66 21.53
N ASN A 239 1.82 -7.44 22.28
CA ASN A 239 1.80 -7.44 23.75
C ASN A 239 2.04 -6.06 24.37
N LEU A 240 2.83 -5.19 23.72
CA LEU A 240 3.03 -3.80 24.19
C LEU A 240 1.71 -3.02 24.28
N THR A 241 0.71 -3.38 23.49
CA THR A 241 -0.59 -2.69 23.45
C THR A 241 -1.53 -3.12 24.57
N GLN A 242 -1.17 -4.16 25.35
CA GLN A 242 -1.99 -4.65 26.45
C GLN A 242 -2.24 -3.57 27.51
N THR A 243 -1.19 -2.92 27.96
CA THR A 243 -1.24 -1.90 29.04
C THR A 243 -0.92 -0.48 28.58
N ARG A 244 -0.50 -0.31 27.34
CA ARG A 244 -0.07 0.96 26.77
C ARG A 244 -0.98 1.39 25.63
N ASN A 245 -1.40 2.66 25.61
CA ASN A 245 -2.13 3.22 24.47
C ASN A 245 -1.20 3.49 23.28
N LEU A 246 -0.67 2.41 22.72
CA LEU A 246 0.17 2.39 21.52
C LEU A 246 -0.67 1.96 20.31
N ASP A 247 -0.29 2.47 19.15
CA ASP A 247 -0.80 2.04 17.83
C ASP A 247 0.39 1.44 17.05
N VAL A 248 0.57 0.12 17.18
CA VAL A 248 1.67 -0.61 16.53
C VAL A 248 1.31 -0.89 15.08
N ARG A 249 2.15 -0.47 14.15
CA ARG A 249 1.92 -0.54 12.70
C ARG A 249 2.97 -1.37 12.02
N PHE A 250 2.62 -2.57 11.68
CA PHE A 250 3.45 -3.47 10.88
C PHE A 250 3.39 -3.06 9.41
N ILE A 251 4.53 -2.83 8.81
CA ILE A 251 4.68 -2.38 7.42
C ILE A 251 5.30 -3.50 6.63
N GLU A 252 4.64 -3.93 5.57
CA GLU A 252 5.24 -4.88 4.62
C GLU A 252 6.50 -4.28 4.01
N PHE A 253 7.58 -5.06 4.07
CA PHE A 253 8.83 -4.69 3.40
C PHE A 253 8.58 -4.58 1.89
N MET A 254 9.05 -3.51 1.28
CA MET A 254 8.81 -3.22 -0.13
C MET A 254 10.10 -2.80 -0.85
N PRO A 255 10.18 -3.00 -2.18
CA PRO A 255 11.33 -2.55 -2.96
C PRO A 255 11.40 -1.02 -3.01
N PHE A 256 12.56 -0.48 -2.68
CA PHE A 256 12.97 0.90 -2.91
C PHE A 256 14.30 0.92 -3.65
N GLY A 257 14.60 2.02 -4.35
CA GLY A 257 15.90 2.20 -4.95
C GLY A 257 17.02 2.09 -3.90
N GLY A 258 17.91 1.11 -4.08
CA GLY A 258 19.06 0.88 -3.20
C GLY A 258 18.83 -0.08 -2.02
N ASN A 259 17.66 -0.74 -1.89
CA ASN A 259 17.50 -1.83 -0.94
C ASN A 259 17.57 -3.21 -1.61
N GLU A 260 17.95 -4.23 -0.83
CA GLU A 260 18.07 -5.63 -1.27
C GLU A 260 16.74 -6.38 -1.09
N PHE A 261 15.67 -5.91 -1.75
CA PHE A 261 14.38 -6.61 -1.70
C PHE A 261 14.46 -7.92 -2.49
N THR A 262 14.10 -9.02 -1.84
CA THR A 262 13.86 -10.34 -2.46
C THR A 262 12.55 -10.91 -1.95
N ASN A 263 11.97 -11.87 -2.67
CA ASN A 263 10.78 -12.57 -2.18
C ASN A 263 11.07 -13.38 -0.90
N ASP A 264 12.31 -13.82 -0.70
CA ASP A 264 12.72 -14.62 0.46
C ASP A 264 12.72 -13.81 1.77
N ASN A 265 12.92 -12.49 1.70
CA ASN A 265 12.87 -11.61 2.87
C ASN A 265 11.53 -10.89 3.03
N PHE A 266 10.55 -11.19 2.17
CA PHE A 266 9.19 -10.67 2.28
C PHE A 266 8.36 -11.48 3.27
N PHE A 267 7.61 -10.80 4.14
CA PHE A 267 6.65 -11.39 5.07
C PHE A 267 5.32 -10.65 4.95
N GLY A 268 4.31 -11.34 4.43
CA GLY A 268 3.05 -10.73 4.01
C GLY A 268 2.07 -10.50 5.16
N TYR A 269 1.11 -9.62 4.92
CA TYR A 269 0.07 -9.24 5.87
C TYR A 269 -0.70 -10.44 6.44
N ARG A 270 -1.10 -11.41 5.60
CA ARG A 270 -1.84 -12.60 6.05
C ARG A 270 -1.00 -13.47 6.98
N ASP A 271 0.28 -13.62 6.69
CA ASP A 271 1.21 -14.37 7.53
C ASP A 271 1.39 -13.68 8.89
N MET A 272 1.53 -12.34 8.90
CA MET A 272 1.62 -11.55 10.12
C MET A 272 0.35 -11.70 10.98
N LEU A 273 -0.83 -11.59 10.35
CA LEU A 273 -2.11 -11.73 11.03
C LEU A 273 -2.30 -13.16 11.57
N ALA A 274 -1.87 -14.19 10.83
CA ALA A 274 -1.97 -15.58 11.24
C ALA A 274 -1.19 -15.87 12.54
N LEU A 275 0.02 -15.30 12.70
CA LEU A 275 0.79 -15.41 13.96
C LEU A 275 0.06 -14.80 15.15
N ILE A 276 -0.64 -13.68 14.95
CA ILE A 276 -1.40 -13.01 16.00
C ILE A 276 -2.66 -13.83 16.34
N VAL A 277 -3.38 -14.31 15.33
CA VAL A 277 -4.57 -15.18 15.53
C VAL A 277 -4.18 -16.50 16.17
N GLU A 278 -3.04 -17.10 15.85
CA GLU A 278 -2.53 -18.30 16.53
C GLU A 278 -2.40 -18.07 18.05
N LYS A 279 -1.98 -16.86 18.46
CA LYS A 279 -1.80 -16.53 19.87
C LYS A 279 -3.09 -16.14 20.57
N TYR A 280 -3.95 -15.33 19.94
CA TYR A 280 -5.09 -14.65 20.59
C TYR A 280 -6.46 -15.16 20.10
N GLY A 281 -6.50 -15.99 19.06
CA GLY A 281 -7.73 -16.59 18.53
C GLY A 281 -8.79 -15.56 18.16
N GLU A 282 -9.99 -15.74 18.72
CA GLU A 282 -11.18 -14.94 18.46
C GLU A 282 -11.17 -13.55 19.17
N ASP A 283 -10.20 -13.31 20.06
CA ASP A 283 -10.03 -12.00 20.70
C ASP A 283 -9.47 -10.95 19.75
N VAL A 284 -9.00 -11.35 18.56
CA VAL A 284 -8.57 -10.44 17.51
C VAL A 284 -9.77 -9.83 16.82
N VAL A 285 -9.95 -8.52 16.95
CA VAL A 285 -11.07 -7.79 16.36
C VAL A 285 -10.59 -6.78 15.33
N ARG A 286 -11.22 -6.79 14.15
CA ARG A 286 -11.01 -5.78 13.12
C ARG A 286 -11.66 -4.47 13.52
N LEU A 287 -10.91 -3.35 13.48
CA LEU A 287 -11.45 -2.02 13.71
C LEU A 287 -11.89 -1.37 12.39
N ARG A 288 -12.79 -0.40 12.51
CA ARG A 288 -13.21 0.42 11.35
C ARG A 288 -12.12 1.44 11.02
N ASP A 289 -11.62 1.40 9.80
CA ASP A 289 -10.63 2.35 9.30
C ASP A 289 -11.32 3.58 8.71
N SER A 290 -10.66 4.75 8.80
CA SER A 290 -11.10 5.92 8.04
C SER A 290 -10.83 5.72 6.54
N PRO A 291 -11.64 6.30 5.62
CA PRO A 291 -11.56 6.01 4.18
C PRO A 291 -10.17 6.19 3.54
N ASN A 292 -9.33 7.05 4.11
CA ASN A 292 -7.99 7.35 3.60
C ASN A 292 -6.85 6.79 4.46
N ASP A 293 -7.17 5.95 5.46
CA ASP A 293 -6.12 5.31 6.26
C ASP A 293 -5.34 4.28 5.44
N THR A 294 -4.03 4.22 5.68
CA THR A 294 -3.16 3.20 5.10
C THR A 294 -3.09 1.95 5.93
N THR A 295 -3.49 2.06 7.18
CA THR A 295 -3.38 1.00 8.18
C THR A 295 -4.71 0.27 8.27
N LYS A 296 -4.69 -1.03 8.11
CA LYS A 296 -5.78 -1.92 8.49
C LYS A 296 -5.68 -2.16 9.98
N ALA A 297 -6.56 -1.52 10.76
CA ALA A 297 -6.46 -1.50 12.21
C ALA A 297 -7.18 -2.68 12.87
N TYR A 298 -6.56 -3.20 13.92
CA TYR A 298 -7.05 -4.31 14.76
C TYR A 298 -6.83 -4.02 16.24
N LYS A 299 -7.52 -4.77 17.07
CA LYS A 299 -7.36 -4.73 18.51
C LYS A 299 -7.50 -6.14 19.08
N ILE A 300 -6.83 -6.41 20.20
CA ILE A 300 -7.14 -7.56 21.03
C ILE A 300 -8.18 -7.12 22.08
N ASN A 301 -9.22 -7.92 22.29
CA ASN A 301 -10.21 -7.66 23.31
C ASN A 301 -9.53 -7.51 24.69
N GLY A 302 -9.93 -6.47 25.45
CA GLY A 302 -9.34 -6.16 26.74
C GLY A 302 -8.01 -5.39 26.71
N PHE A 303 -7.35 -5.22 25.56
CA PHE A 303 -6.12 -4.45 25.47
C PHE A 303 -6.39 -2.94 25.37
N THR A 304 -5.49 -2.13 25.93
CA THR A 304 -5.63 -0.66 25.94
C THR A 304 -5.36 -0.06 24.55
N GLY A 305 -4.28 -0.47 23.89
CA GLY A 305 -3.85 0.03 22.59
C GLY A 305 -4.45 -0.76 21.43
N GLN A 306 -3.86 -0.58 20.25
CA GLN A 306 -4.25 -1.22 19.00
C GLN A 306 -3.03 -1.57 18.16
N PHE A 307 -3.21 -2.42 17.17
CA PHE A 307 -2.21 -2.69 16.16
C PHE A 307 -2.83 -2.65 14.75
N GLY A 308 -2.01 -2.70 13.72
CA GLY A 308 -2.52 -2.75 12.36
C GLY A 308 -1.43 -2.97 11.34
N PHE A 309 -1.83 -3.10 10.08
CA PHE A 309 -0.95 -3.44 8.97
C PHE A 309 -1.01 -2.39 7.87
N ILE A 310 0.16 -2.02 7.36
CA ILE A 310 0.31 -1.20 6.16
C ILE A 310 0.70 -2.13 5.02
N THR A 311 -0.30 -2.57 4.28
CA THR A 311 -0.22 -3.60 3.25
C THR A 311 0.23 -3.02 1.91
N SER A 312 1.48 -2.60 1.87
CA SER A 312 2.06 -1.91 0.70
C SER A 312 2.21 -2.80 -0.52
N MET A 313 2.34 -4.12 -0.32
CA MET A 313 2.63 -5.12 -1.35
C MET A 313 1.41 -6.01 -1.65
N THR A 314 0.70 -6.49 -0.62
CA THR A 314 -0.36 -7.48 -0.81
C THR A 314 -1.72 -6.87 -1.09
N ASP A 315 -2.12 -5.82 -0.38
CA ASP A 315 -3.45 -5.21 -0.50
C ASP A 315 -3.38 -3.69 -0.45
N HIS A 316 -3.34 -3.08 -1.63
CA HIS A 316 -2.98 -1.68 -1.83
C HIS A 316 -4.10 -0.70 -1.46
N PHE A 317 -3.71 0.40 -0.83
CA PHE A 317 -4.55 1.55 -0.48
C PHE A 317 -4.48 2.69 -1.52
N CYS A 318 -4.08 2.41 -2.75
CA CYS A 318 -3.88 3.43 -3.80
C CYS A 318 -5.18 4.08 -4.26
N ASN A 319 -6.31 3.35 -4.22
CA ASN A 319 -7.59 3.81 -4.74
C ASN A 319 -8.18 4.99 -3.96
N THR A 320 -7.94 5.06 -2.66
CA THR A 320 -8.38 6.15 -1.77
C THR A 320 -7.26 7.13 -1.41
N CYS A 321 -6.08 7.01 -2.06
CA CYS A 321 -4.92 7.79 -1.68
C CYS A 321 -5.09 9.29 -1.94
N ASN A 322 -5.18 10.07 -0.86
CA ASN A 322 -5.30 11.54 -0.84
C ASN A 322 -3.98 12.28 -0.54
N ARG A 323 -2.83 11.59 -0.67
CA ARG A 323 -1.53 12.12 -0.22
C ARG A 323 -0.73 12.72 -1.36
N LEU A 324 -0.13 13.90 -1.09
CA LEU A 324 0.91 14.53 -1.87
C LEU A 324 2.22 14.54 -1.08
N ARG A 325 3.35 14.63 -1.76
CA ARG A 325 4.68 14.62 -1.14
C ARG A 325 5.55 15.70 -1.71
N ILE A 326 6.35 16.32 -0.83
CA ILE A 326 7.44 17.24 -1.21
C ILE A 326 8.74 16.61 -0.70
N THR A 327 9.72 16.46 -1.59
CA THR A 327 11.07 16.02 -1.25
C THR A 327 11.86 17.13 -0.57
N ALA A 328 12.97 16.80 0.07
CA ALA A 328 13.81 17.78 0.79
C ALA A 328 14.38 18.86 -0.13
N ASP A 329 14.58 18.54 -1.39
CA ASP A 329 15.03 19.46 -2.44
C ASP A 329 13.88 20.14 -3.20
N GLY A 330 12.64 20.02 -2.69
CA GLY A 330 11.48 20.78 -3.17
C GLY A 330 10.76 20.22 -4.39
N ASN A 331 10.96 18.95 -4.73
CA ASN A 331 10.20 18.32 -5.81
C ASN A 331 8.84 17.81 -5.31
N LEU A 332 7.78 18.10 -6.06
CA LEU A 332 6.46 17.54 -5.84
C LEU A 332 6.40 16.11 -6.42
N LYS A 333 6.07 15.12 -5.58
CA LYS A 333 5.72 13.75 -5.97
C LYS A 333 4.25 13.49 -5.66
N VAL A 334 3.47 13.23 -6.68
CA VAL A 334 2.03 12.92 -6.50
C VAL A 334 1.79 11.46 -6.11
N CYS A 335 2.76 10.58 -6.39
CA CYS A 335 2.72 9.15 -6.04
C CYS A 335 4.03 8.70 -5.40
N LEU A 336 4.00 7.73 -4.47
CA LEU A 336 5.20 7.15 -3.86
C LEU A 336 6.07 6.39 -4.87
N HIS A 337 5.42 5.64 -5.75
CA HIS A 337 6.07 4.77 -6.74
C HIS A 337 6.23 5.44 -8.12
N GLY A 338 5.85 6.72 -8.26
CA GLY A 338 5.98 7.46 -9.51
C GLY A 338 7.35 8.10 -9.66
N ASN A 339 7.88 8.10 -10.89
CA ASN A 339 9.15 8.76 -11.22
C ASN A 339 8.96 10.22 -11.67
N SER A 340 7.71 10.67 -11.83
CA SER A 340 7.43 12.06 -12.25
C SER A 340 7.56 12.99 -11.06
N GLU A 341 8.46 13.95 -11.16
CA GLU A 341 8.70 14.99 -10.18
C GLU A 341 8.62 16.36 -10.83
N VAL A 342 8.14 17.35 -10.09
CA VAL A 342 8.10 18.75 -10.51
C VAL A 342 8.79 19.60 -9.45
N SER A 343 9.85 20.31 -9.82
CA SER A 343 10.59 21.15 -8.89
C SER A 343 9.78 22.41 -8.54
N LEU A 344 9.16 22.40 -7.36
CA LEU A 344 8.49 23.60 -6.82
C LEU A 344 9.52 24.61 -6.32
N ARG A 345 10.66 24.14 -5.77
CA ARG A 345 11.76 25.01 -5.34
C ARG A 345 12.25 25.93 -6.48
N ASP A 346 12.56 25.35 -7.64
CA ASP A 346 13.13 26.13 -8.74
C ASP A 346 12.10 27.12 -9.29
N ARG A 347 10.82 26.80 -9.22
CA ARG A 347 9.73 27.70 -9.56
C ARG A 347 9.60 28.86 -8.58
N ILE A 348 9.63 28.56 -7.26
CA ILE A 348 9.61 29.59 -6.20
C ILE A 348 10.79 30.58 -6.38
N ARG A 349 11.99 30.03 -6.58
CA ARG A 349 13.21 30.84 -6.76
C ARG A 349 13.27 31.57 -8.09
N GLY A 350 12.58 31.04 -9.09
CA GLY A 350 12.38 31.70 -10.40
C GLY A 350 11.33 32.84 -10.37
N GLY A 351 10.67 33.08 -9.21
CA GLY A 351 9.73 34.13 -9.04
C GLY A 351 8.28 33.83 -9.41
N ASP A 352 7.93 32.54 -9.58
CA ASP A 352 6.54 32.14 -9.87
C ASP A 352 5.58 32.62 -8.74
N SER A 353 4.43 33.12 -9.14
CA SER A 353 3.35 33.47 -8.22
C SER A 353 2.67 32.24 -7.62
N ASP A 354 1.89 32.41 -6.56
CA ASP A 354 1.14 31.32 -5.94
C ASP A 354 0.07 30.75 -6.88
N GLU A 355 -0.51 31.55 -7.78
CA GLU A 355 -1.43 31.10 -8.82
C GLU A 355 -0.73 30.23 -9.87
N GLN A 356 0.49 30.62 -10.27
CA GLN A 356 1.30 29.83 -11.21
C GLN A 356 1.69 28.48 -10.58
N LEU A 357 2.13 28.49 -9.32
CA LEU A 357 2.43 27.28 -8.57
C LEU A 357 1.19 26.38 -8.42
N SER A 358 0.02 26.94 -8.10
CA SER A 358 -1.24 26.19 -7.98
C SER A 358 -1.61 25.48 -9.27
N ARG A 359 -1.47 26.15 -10.43
CA ARG A 359 -1.72 25.55 -11.76
C ARG A 359 -0.77 24.38 -12.05
N ILE A 360 0.50 24.54 -11.70
CA ILE A 360 1.51 23.49 -11.88
C ILE A 360 1.20 22.28 -10.99
N ILE A 361 0.85 22.52 -9.72
CA ILE A 361 0.47 21.49 -8.76
C ILE A 361 -0.78 20.75 -9.24
N GLN A 362 -1.84 21.47 -9.66
CA GLN A 362 -3.06 20.86 -10.17
C GLN A 362 -2.79 19.99 -11.41
N LYS A 363 -1.94 20.48 -12.35
CA LYS A 363 -1.53 19.67 -13.52
C LYS A 363 -0.79 18.40 -13.12
N ALA A 364 0.08 18.48 -12.13
CA ALA A 364 0.78 17.30 -11.60
C ALA A 364 -0.20 16.32 -10.91
N VAL A 365 -1.15 16.84 -10.12
CA VAL A 365 -2.18 16.05 -9.44
C VAL A 365 -3.08 15.34 -10.45
N ASN A 366 -3.48 16.01 -11.53
CA ASN A 366 -4.27 15.39 -12.61
C ASN A 366 -3.55 14.20 -13.24
N ASN A 367 -2.22 14.21 -13.28
CA ASN A 367 -1.43 13.09 -13.79
C ASN A 367 -1.18 11.97 -12.76
N LYS A 368 -1.79 12.05 -11.56
CA LYS A 368 -1.66 11.01 -10.55
C LYS A 368 -2.30 9.71 -11.03
N LYS A 369 -1.49 8.65 -11.08
CA LYS A 369 -1.93 7.34 -11.53
C LYS A 369 -2.67 6.60 -10.41
N ALA A 370 -3.62 5.75 -10.80
CA ALA A 370 -4.20 4.76 -9.91
C ALA A 370 -3.58 3.38 -10.21
N ARG A 371 -3.63 2.49 -9.24
CA ARG A 371 -3.36 1.09 -9.48
C ARG A 371 -4.65 0.42 -9.93
N HIS A 372 -4.59 -0.26 -11.05
CA HIS A 372 -5.69 -1.03 -11.59
C HIS A 372 -5.40 -2.51 -11.43
N ALA A 373 -6.42 -3.28 -11.09
CA ALA A 373 -6.38 -4.73 -11.12
C ALA A 373 -7.68 -5.24 -11.74
N ALA A 374 -7.58 -6.31 -12.51
CA ALA A 374 -8.71 -7.01 -13.08
C ALA A 374 -8.49 -8.52 -12.98
N ILE A 375 -9.57 -9.26 -12.74
CA ILE A 375 -9.60 -10.73 -12.72
C ILE A 375 -10.69 -11.17 -13.67
N ALA A 376 -10.33 -12.03 -14.59
CA ALA A 376 -11.26 -12.74 -15.48
C ALA A 376 -11.29 -14.22 -15.14
N LYS A 377 -12.45 -14.86 -15.29
CA LYS A 377 -12.64 -16.31 -15.16
C LYS A 377 -13.26 -16.85 -16.44
N GLY A 378 -12.91 -18.08 -16.79
CA GLY A 378 -13.52 -18.86 -17.86
C GLY A 378 -13.39 -20.34 -17.58
N THR A 379 -14.11 -21.17 -18.31
CA THR A 379 -14.14 -22.61 -18.14
C THR A 379 -14.00 -23.29 -19.51
N ILE A 380 -13.26 -24.38 -19.55
CA ILE A 380 -13.32 -25.32 -20.65
C ILE A 380 -13.85 -26.66 -20.14
N ILE A 381 -14.93 -27.13 -20.77
CA ILE A 381 -15.50 -28.45 -20.56
C ILE A 381 -14.71 -29.43 -21.42
N LEU A 382 -14.12 -30.42 -20.79
CA LEU A 382 -13.26 -31.44 -21.39
C LEU A 382 -14.02 -32.77 -21.56
N THR A 383 -13.48 -33.68 -22.37
CA THR A 383 -13.86 -35.06 -22.26
C THR A 383 -13.15 -35.71 -21.06
N LEU A 384 -13.70 -36.80 -20.50
CA LEU A 384 -13.07 -37.52 -19.40
C LEU A 384 -11.66 -38.02 -19.75
N GLU A 385 -11.44 -38.44 -21.00
CA GLU A 385 -10.13 -38.88 -21.48
C GLU A 385 -9.11 -37.72 -21.45
N ILE A 386 -9.49 -36.51 -21.93
CA ILE A 386 -8.61 -35.37 -21.91
C ILE A 386 -8.32 -34.92 -20.46
N SER A 387 -9.35 -34.90 -19.59
CA SER A 387 -9.20 -34.55 -18.19
C SER A 387 -8.19 -35.47 -17.48
N GLN A 388 -8.30 -36.78 -17.69
CA GLN A 388 -7.35 -37.73 -17.15
C GLN A 388 -5.92 -37.52 -17.67
N LYS A 389 -5.75 -37.36 -19.00
CA LYS A 389 -4.43 -37.15 -19.61
C LYS A 389 -3.77 -35.84 -19.17
N ILE A 390 -4.53 -34.77 -18.89
CA ILE A 390 -3.99 -33.53 -18.32
C ILE A 390 -3.50 -33.81 -16.88
N THR A 391 -4.27 -34.55 -16.07
CA THR A 391 -3.88 -34.91 -14.69
C THR A 391 -2.59 -35.74 -14.67
N GLU A 392 -2.48 -36.69 -15.58
CA GLU A 392 -1.31 -37.56 -15.73
C GLU A 392 -0.12 -36.90 -16.45
N ASN A 393 -0.28 -35.65 -16.92
CA ASN A 393 0.69 -34.95 -17.77
C ASN A 393 1.10 -35.77 -19.01
N ASN A 394 0.14 -36.47 -19.63
CA ASN A 394 0.34 -37.41 -20.74
C ASN A 394 -0.29 -36.94 -22.05
N ILE A 395 -0.14 -35.66 -22.36
CA ILE A 395 -0.55 -35.07 -23.64
C ILE A 395 0.65 -35.04 -24.57
N LYS A 396 0.48 -35.53 -25.81
CA LYS A 396 1.56 -35.63 -26.82
C LYS A 396 2.28 -34.28 -27.10
N LYS A 397 1.58 -33.16 -26.99
CA LYS A 397 2.14 -31.82 -27.18
C LYS A 397 2.87 -31.26 -25.95
N GLY A 398 2.96 -32.01 -24.83
CA GLY A 398 3.64 -31.62 -23.60
C GLY A 398 2.71 -31.08 -22.51
N ASP A 399 3.25 -30.35 -21.54
CA ASP A 399 2.54 -29.82 -20.38
C ASP A 399 1.54 -28.72 -20.79
N VAL A 400 0.27 -29.10 -20.79
CA VAL A 400 -0.85 -28.24 -21.24
C VAL A 400 -0.98 -27.00 -20.38
N LEU A 401 -0.92 -27.15 -19.06
CA LEU A 401 -1.18 -26.05 -18.12
C LEU A 401 -0.06 -25.01 -18.14
N THR A 402 1.19 -25.48 -18.20
CA THR A 402 2.36 -24.61 -18.31
C THR A 402 2.35 -23.82 -19.63
N VAL A 403 2.07 -24.47 -20.75
CA VAL A 403 2.01 -23.79 -22.06
C VAL A 403 0.86 -22.80 -22.09
N ALA A 404 -0.33 -23.16 -21.58
CA ALA A 404 -1.47 -22.25 -21.50
C ALA A 404 -1.20 -21.03 -20.59
N LYS A 405 -0.47 -21.22 -19.49
CA LYS A 405 -0.05 -20.12 -18.62
C LYS A 405 0.88 -19.15 -19.33
N ILE A 406 1.87 -19.63 -20.04
CA ILE A 406 2.80 -18.80 -20.83
C ILE A 406 2.04 -18.04 -21.94
N ALA A 407 1.17 -18.73 -22.65
CA ALA A 407 0.36 -18.14 -23.71
C ALA A 407 -0.59 -17.05 -23.18
N SER A 408 -1.19 -17.25 -22.00
CA SER A 408 -2.04 -16.25 -21.36
C SER A 408 -1.29 -14.95 -21.06
N ILE A 409 -0.07 -15.06 -20.53
CA ILE A 409 0.80 -13.90 -20.22
C ILE A 409 1.18 -13.16 -21.51
N LEU A 410 1.50 -13.89 -22.58
CA LEU A 410 1.78 -13.29 -23.88
C LEU A 410 0.54 -12.61 -24.47
N GLY A 411 -0.64 -13.24 -24.37
CA GLY A 411 -1.92 -12.67 -24.80
C GLY A 411 -2.24 -11.35 -24.11
N ALA A 412 -2.09 -11.29 -22.78
CA ALA A 412 -2.27 -10.05 -22.03
C ALA A 412 -1.36 -8.91 -22.53
N LYS A 413 -0.11 -9.21 -22.87
CA LYS A 413 0.86 -8.23 -23.39
C LYS A 413 0.58 -7.76 -24.82
N GLN A 414 -0.24 -8.48 -25.57
CA GLN A 414 -0.57 -8.19 -26.97
C GLN A 414 -1.96 -7.55 -27.14
N VAL A 415 -2.66 -7.21 -26.07
CA VAL A 415 -4.04 -6.68 -26.13
C VAL A 415 -4.15 -5.49 -27.07
N ALA A 416 -3.24 -4.52 -27.00
CA ALA A 416 -3.29 -3.34 -27.86
C ALA A 416 -3.12 -3.68 -29.37
N SER A 417 -2.52 -4.83 -29.70
CA SER A 417 -2.41 -5.32 -31.09
C SER A 417 -3.63 -6.14 -31.52
N LEU A 418 -4.37 -6.70 -30.57
CA LEU A 418 -5.53 -7.56 -30.83
C LEU A 418 -6.85 -6.79 -30.81
N ILE A 419 -6.98 -5.80 -29.94
CA ILE A 419 -8.21 -5.03 -29.72
C ILE A 419 -7.99 -3.59 -30.22
N PRO A 420 -8.63 -3.17 -31.32
CA PRO A 420 -8.26 -1.95 -32.06
C PRO A 420 -8.27 -0.65 -31.27
N LEU A 421 -9.16 -0.51 -30.28
CA LEU A 421 -9.30 0.71 -29.47
C LEU A 421 -8.65 0.62 -28.09
N CYS A 422 -7.93 -0.47 -27.78
CA CYS A 422 -7.20 -0.60 -26.55
C CYS A 422 -5.85 0.14 -26.61
N HIS A 423 -5.58 0.92 -25.58
CA HIS A 423 -4.29 1.60 -25.44
C HIS A 423 -3.19 0.61 -24.99
N PRO A 424 -1.94 0.76 -25.44
CA PRO A 424 -0.83 -0.03 -24.94
C PRO A 424 -0.60 0.31 -23.44
N ILE A 425 -0.77 -0.67 -22.58
CA ILE A 425 -0.63 -0.53 -21.13
C ILE A 425 0.62 -1.27 -20.67
N ARG A 426 1.46 -0.62 -19.88
CA ARG A 426 2.55 -1.29 -19.17
C ARG A 426 1.98 -2.09 -18.02
N LEU A 427 2.03 -3.41 -18.13
CA LEU A 427 1.60 -4.32 -17.08
C LEU A 427 2.68 -4.49 -16.02
N ASP A 428 2.29 -4.40 -14.74
CA ASP A 428 3.15 -4.68 -13.61
C ASP A 428 3.09 -6.16 -13.22
N PHE A 429 1.95 -6.81 -13.46
CA PHE A 429 1.71 -8.20 -13.09
C PHE A 429 0.67 -8.83 -14.00
N VAL A 430 0.93 -10.06 -14.43
CA VAL A 430 -0.03 -10.97 -15.06
C VAL A 430 0.22 -12.36 -14.53
N ASP A 431 -0.84 -13.02 -14.08
CA ASP A 431 -0.79 -14.43 -13.68
C ASP A 431 -2.07 -15.16 -14.05
N THR A 432 -1.96 -16.48 -14.28
CA THR A 432 -3.09 -17.36 -14.56
C THR A 432 -2.99 -18.63 -13.73
N VAL A 433 -4.08 -18.94 -13.04
CA VAL A 433 -4.23 -20.11 -12.19
C VAL A 433 -5.27 -21.02 -12.81
N PHE A 434 -5.07 -22.32 -12.71
CA PHE A 434 -5.96 -23.39 -13.18
C PHE A 434 -6.53 -24.14 -12.00
N GLU A 435 -7.86 -24.34 -11.99
CA GLU A 435 -8.58 -25.20 -11.05
C GLU A 435 -9.19 -26.35 -11.85
N HIS A 436 -8.68 -27.57 -11.65
CA HIS A 436 -9.10 -28.74 -12.41
C HIS A 436 -10.11 -29.56 -11.59
N ASP A 437 -11.38 -29.50 -12.01
CA ASP A 437 -12.45 -30.34 -11.51
C ASP A 437 -12.47 -31.65 -12.33
N THR A 438 -11.77 -32.66 -11.83
CA THR A 438 -11.65 -33.96 -12.48
C THR A 438 -12.93 -34.78 -12.44
N GLN A 439 -13.85 -34.50 -11.50
CA GLN A 439 -15.13 -35.20 -11.39
C GLN A 439 -16.10 -34.81 -12.50
N ASN A 440 -16.13 -33.50 -12.81
CA ASN A 440 -17.00 -32.95 -13.85
C ASN A 440 -16.27 -32.73 -15.19
N ALA A 441 -15.01 -33.14 -15.30
CA ALA A 441 -14.14 -32.90 -16.45
C ALA A 441 -14.13 -31.42 -16.88
N GLN A 442 -14.01 -30.51 -15.93
CA GLN A 442 -13.94 -29.05 -16.17
C GLN A 442 -12.61 -28.49 -15.73
N LEU A 443 -12.07 -27.59 -16.54
CA LEU A 443 -10.89 -26.81 -16.17
C LEU A 443 -11.27 -25.34 -16.12
N HIS A 444 -11.22 -24.77 -14.91
CA HIS A 444 -11.46 -23.35 -14.68
C HIS A 444 -10.13 -22.59 -14.80
N VAL A 445 -10.19 -21.47 -15.50
CA VAL A 445 -9.05 -20.57 -15.73
C VAL A 445 -9.36 -19.25 -15.05
N ILE A 446 -8.45 -18.78 -14.18
CA ILE A 446 -8.55 -17.51 -13.47
C ILE A 446 -7.32 -16.68 -13.83
N SER A 447 -7.51 -15.59 -14.55
CA SER A 447 -6.43 -14.71 -15.00
C SER A 447 -6.50 -13.35 -14.31
N THR A 448 -5.38 -12.93 -13.74
CA THR A 448 -5.23 -11.64 -13.04
C THR A 448 -4.26 -10.75 -13.79
N ALA A 449 -4.65 -9.51 -14.07
CA ALA A 449 -3.77 -8.47 -14.59
C ALA A 449 -3.73 -7.25 -13.67
N LYS A 450 -2.56 -6.61 -13.52
CA LYS A 450 -2.38 -5.40 -12.69
C LYS A 450 -1.47 -4.40 -13.39
N CYS A 451 -1.79 -3.10 -13.25
CA CYS A 451 -0.93 -2.01 -13.72
C CYS A 451 -1.02 -0.76 -12.85
N HIS A 452 -0.04 0.14 -13.01
CA HIS A 452 -0.14 1.53 -12.61
C HIS A 452 -0.38 2.39 -13.85
N GLY A 453 -1.58 2.92 -13.99
CA GLY A 453 -1.96 3.64 -15.19
C GLY A 453 -3.09 4.63 -15.01
N THR A 454 -3.53 5.17 -16.13
CA THR A 454 -4.70 6.07 -16.23
C THR A 454 -5.97 5.33 -16.64
N THR A 455 -5.84 4.05 -17.04
CA THR A 455 -6.96 3.21 -17.48
C THR A 455 -6.87 1.80 -16.88
N GLY A 456 -7.99 1.07 -16.88
CA GLY A 456 -8.09 -0.28 -16.33
C GLY A 456 -7.43 -1.34 -17.20
N VAL A 457 -7.30 -2.55 -16.68
CA VAL A 457 -6.67 -3.73 -17.30
C VAL A 457 -7.66 -4.87 -17.50
N GLU A 458 -8.93 -4.52 -17.70
CA GLU A 458 -10.01 -5.49 -17.88
C GLU A 458 -9.77 -6.34 -19.14
N MET A 459 -9.35 -5.70 -20.22
CA MET A 459 -9.11 -6.39 -21.50
C MET A 459 -7.88 -7.30 -21.42
N GLU A 460 -6.86 -6.92 -20.68
CA GLU A 460 -5.68 -7.73 -20.44
C GLU A 460 -6.03 -9.01 -19.67
N ALA A 461 -6.88 -8.91 -18.65
CA ALA A 461 -7.33 -10.08 -17.88
C ALA A 461 -8.23 -10.99 -18.73
N LEU A 462 -9.20 -10.43 -19.48
CA LEU A 462 -10.10 -11.19 -20.34
C LEU A 462 -9.32 -11.88 -21.48
N THR A 463 -8.40 -11.18 -22.12
CA THR A 463 -7.58 -11.75 -23.21
C THR A 463 -6.68 -12.85 -22.66
N ALA A 464 -6.04 -12.66 -21.49
CA ALA A 464 -5.24 -13.69 -20.85
C ALA A 464 -6.05 -14.98 -20.61
N CYS A 465 -7.25 -14.85 -20.06
CA CYS A 465 -8.16 -15.96 -19.81
C CYS A 465 -8.55 -16.68 -21.12
N SER A 466 -8.96 -15.91 -22.13
CA SER A 466 -9.37 -16.45 -23.44
C SER A 466 -8.23 -17.19 -24.14
N VAL A 467 -7.02 -16.61 -24.15
CA VAL A 467 -5.85 -17.24 -24.79
C VAL A 467 -5.43 -18.50 -24.05
N ALA A 468 -5.53 -18.55 -22.71
CA ALA A 468 -5.29 -19.76 -21.95
C ALA A 468 -6.25 -20.89 -22.36
N LEU A 469 -7.55 -20.62 -22.42
CA LEU A 469 -8.57 -21.58 -22.82
C LEU A 469 -8.38 -22.08 -24.26
N LEU A 470 -8.10 -21.16 -25.19
CA LEU A 470 -7.79 -21.51 -26.59
C LEU A 470 -6.53 -22.38 -26.69
N THR A 471 -5.53 -22.13 -25.85
CA THR A 471 -4.30 -22.92 -25.83
C THR A 471 -4.54 -24.34 -25.32
N VAL A 472 -5.35 -24.51 -24.25
CA VAL A 472 -5.79 -25.83 -23.78
C VAL A 472 -6.50 -26.57 -24.91
N TYR A 473 -7.44 -25.91 -25.60
CA TYR A 473 -8.15 -26.49 -26.74
C TYR A 473 -7.18 -26.94 -27.84
N ASP A 474 -6.27 -26.08 -28.29
CA ASP A 474 -5.31 -26.43 -29.35
C ASP A 474 -4.43 -27.62 -28.97
N MET A 475 -3.96 -27.67 -27.74
CA MET A 475 -3.08 -28.76 -27.30
C MET A 475 -3.81 -30.10 -27.20
N CYS A 476 -5.12 -30.11 -26.92
CA CYS A 476 -5.91 -31.31 -26.70
C CYS A 476 -6.77 -31.75 -27.91
N LYS A 477 -6.99 -30.88 -28.90
CA LYS A 477 -7.92 -31.13 -30.03
C LYS A 477 -7.60 -32.36 -30.89
N ALA A 478 -6.38 -32.90 -30.81
CA ALA A 478 -6.02 -34.16 -31.49
C ALA A 478 -6.66 -35.40 -30.82
N ILE A 479 -7.14 -35.26 -29.58
CA ILE A 479 -7.82 -36.34 -28.85
C ILE A 479 -9.33 -36.24 -29.07
N SER A 480 -9.90 -35.04 -28.85
CA SER A 480 -11.31 -34.74 -29.13
C SER A 480 -11.48 -33.26 -29.46
N GLN A 481 -12.43 -32.94 -30.37
CA GLN A 481 -12.82 -31.57 -30.71
C GLN A 481 -14.12 -31.14 -29.98
N GLU A 482 -14.69 -31.97 -29.13
CA GLU A 482 -15.96 -31.73 -28.42
C GLU A 482 -15.82 -30.83 -27.21
N MET A 483 -14.62 -30.26 -26.97
CA MET A 483 -14.38 -29.34 -25.87
C MET A 483 -15.14 -28.02 -26.07
N VAL A 484 -15.74 -27.51 -24.99
CA VAL A 484 -16.53 -26.27 -25.03
C VAL A 484 -15.89 -25.21 -24.14
N LEU A 485 -15.55 -24.06 -24.71
CA LEU A 485 -15.12 -22.87 -23.97
C LEU A 485 -16.38 -22.09 -23.57
N THR A 486 -16.51 -21.81 -22.28
CA THR A 486 -17.69 -21.16 -21.71
C THR A 486 -17.36 -20.22 -20.56
N ASP A 487 -18.32 -19.40 -20.15
CA ASP A 487 -18.26 -18.53 -18.97
C ASP A 487 -17.07 -17.56 -18.91
N ILE A 488 -16.54 -17.13 -20.05
CA ILE A 488 -15.48 -16.12 -20.08
C ILE A 488 -16.06 -14.78 -19.68
N ARG A 489 -15.67 -14.28 -18.49
CA ARG A 489 -16.22 -13.04 -17.94
C ARG A 489 -15.25 -12.35 -16.99
N LEU A 490 -15.41 -11.04 -16.84
CA LEU A 490 -14.77 -10.27 -15.78
C LEU A 490 -15.46 -10.59 -14.46
N VAL A 491 -14.68 -10.93 -13.43
CA VAL A 491 -15.21 -11.24 -12.08
C VAL A 491 -14.85 -10.19 -11.05
N HIS A 492 -13.72 -9.52 -11.23
CA HIS A 492 -13.31 -8.43 -10.37
C HIS A 492 -12.61 -7.35 -11.18
N LYS A 493 -12.83 -6.12 -10.79
CA LYS A 493 -12.00 -4.99 -11.21
C LYS A 493 -11.90 -3.98 -10.08
N SER A 494 -10.70 -3.44 -9.86
CA SER A 494 -10.44 -2.36 -8.94
C SER A 494 -9.53 -1.31 -9.54
N GLY A 495 -9.59 -0.11 -9.01
CA GLY A 495 -8.94 1.06 -9.60
C GLY A 495 -9.80 1.75 -10.65
N GLY A 496 -9.47 3.00 -10.99
CA GLY A 496 -10.27 3.81 -11.92
C GLY A 496 -11.56 4.36 -11.31
N LYS A 497 -12.55 4.63 -12.19
CA LYS A 497 -13.82 5.30 -11.80
C LYS A 497 -14.82 4.38 -11.10
N THR A 498 -14.69 3.07 -11.23
CA THR A 498 -15.63 2.09 -10.67
C THR A 498 -14.89 0.85 -10.20
N THR A 499 -15.34 0.27 -9.09
CA THR A 499 -15.00 -1.09 -8.67
C THR A 499 -16.12 -2.02 -9.06
N PHE A 500 -15.79 -3.20 -9.56
CA PHE A 500 -16.75 -4.22 -9.97
C PHE A 500 -16.40 -5.54 -9.30
N ASN A 501 -17.37 -6.18 -8.67
CA ASN A 501 -17.29 -7.53 -8.14
C ASN A 501 -18.55 -8.29 -8.58
N LEU A 502 -18.35 -9.42 -9.23
CA LEU A 502 -19.41 -10.42 -9.36
C LEU A 502 -19.37 -11.26 -8.09
N ASP A 503 -20.50 -11.31 -7.34
CA ASP A 503 -20.68 -12.27 -6.25
C ASP A 503 -20.71 -13.69 -6.87
N ILE A 504 -19.55 -14.29 -6.95
CA ILE A 504 -19.43 -15.72 -7.23
C ILE A 504 -19.48 -16.37 -5.85
N GLY A 505 -20.61 -17.04 -5.54
CA GLY A 505 -20.77 -17.74 -4.28
C GLY A 505 -19.51 -18.53 -3.92
N ASN A 506 -18.97 -18.22 -2.77
CA ASN A 506 -17.88 -18.88 -2.03
C ASN A 506 -17.01 -19.89 -2.80
N GLN A 507 -16.11 -19.41 -3.69
CA GLN A 507 -14.99 -20.22 -4.16
C GLN A 507 -13.74 -19.32 -4.23
N ASN A 508 -12.77 -19.69 -3.44
CA ASN A 508 -11.35 -19.28 -3.33
C ASN A 508 -10.82 -18.31 -4.43
N LEU A 509 -11.06 -17.00 -4.32
CA LEU A 509 -10.47 -15.96 -5.20
C LEU A 509 -9.24 -15.26 -4.59
N ASP A 510 -8.75 -15.76 -3.45
CA ASP A 510 -7.66 -15.14 -2.70
C ASP A 510 -6.47 -16.10 -2.52
N ARG A 511 -5.75 -16.35 -3.61
CA ARG A 511 -4.39 -16.93 -3.52
C ARG A 511 -3.36 -16.00 -4.11
#